data_45a1a0d960987058749b3a8aa4b1ef2e
#
_entry.id   45a1a0d960987058749b3a8aa4b1ef2e
#
_cell.length_a   1.000
_cell.length_b   1.000
_cell.length_c   1.000
_cell.angle_alpha   90.00
_cell.angle_beta   90.00
_cell.angle_gamma   90.00
#
_symmetry.space_group_name_H-M   'P 1'
#
loop_
_entity.id
_entity.type
_entity.pdbx_description
1 polymer ?
#
loop_
_entity_poly.entity_id
_entity_poly.type
_entity_poly.pdbx_seq_one_letter_code
_entity_poly.pdbx_strand_id
1 'polypeptide(L)'
;VSPTTFAIWSAVAVVVFVGLDLRSADMRAGFIDPQRRARNVGYIVGNIVTMVTLTAVNAWLGAHLVPLVSWQAWPVWMEALACVVVAEGINWLSHWLKHVHPWLWTFHLQHHVSRHYDSTLTLHTHGVDVVVSGAAMSAVLLWCGFTKFSVDVFLLLYFATNLYKHGHSRLSLGRVLDRIIVSPAYHRVHHSPTARGNYGSVLTLFDVVFRTAVWPDERVFDEPVGVAGVNEAPFIDEMLLPLRPRATPRVD
;
A
#
# COMPACT_ATOMS: atom_id res chain seq x y z
N VAL A 1 19.04 0.42 9.73
CA VAL A 1 19.49 -0.09 8.42
C VAL A 1 20.21 1.04 7.68
N SER A 2 21.32 0.76 6.96
CA SER A 2 21.95 1.81 6.16
C SER A 2 21.08 2.16 4.93
N PRO A 3 21.16 3.40 4.40
CA PRO A 3 20.44 3.75 3.17
C PRO A 3 20.76 2.82 2.00
N THR A 4 22.01 2.40 1.88
CA THR A 4 22.45 1.45 0.85
C THR A 4 21.80 0.08 1.05
N THR A 5 21.78 -0.45 2.27
CA THR A 5 21.13 -1.74 2.59
C THR A 5 19.63 -1.68 2.30
N PHE A 6 18.97 -0.59 2.67
CA PHE A 6 17.54 -0.37 2.38
C PHE A 6 17.29 -0.36 0.86
N ALA A 7 18.08 0.38 0.10
CA ALA A 7 17.96 0.45 -1.36
C ALA A 7 18.18 -0.91 -2.02
N ILE A 8 19.18 -1.70 -1.57
CA ILE A 8 19.45 -3.03 -2.10
C ILE A 8 18.26 -3.96 -1.89
N TRP A 9 17.73 -4.05 -0.66
CA TRP A 9 16.58 -4.93 -0.37
C TRP A 9 15.32 -4.50 -1.10
N SER A 10 15.08 -3.19 -1.25
CA SER A 10 13.96 -2.66 -2.04
C SER A 10 14.11 -3.05 -3.51
N ALA A 11 15.30 -2.93 -4.08
CA ALA A 11 15.57 -3.36 -5.46
C ALA A 11 15.40 -4.87 -5.65
N VAL A 12 15.87 -5.68 -4.70
CA VAL A 12 15.66 -7.15 -4.71
C VAL A 12 14.17 -7.48 -4.70
N ALA A 13 13.38 -6.82 -3.84
CA ALA A 13 11.94 -7.04 -3.79
C ALA A 13 11.27 -6.71 -5.13
N VAL A 14 11.61 -5.58 -5.75
CA VAL A 14 11.09 -5.19 -7.08
C VAL A 14 11.45 -6.26 -8.12
N VAL A 15 12.71 -6.67 -8.22
CA VAL A 15 13.16 -7.68 -9.19
C VAL A 15 12.42 -9.00 -8.99
N VAL A 16 12.25 -9.45 -7.74
CA VAL A 16 11.57 -10.71 -7.43
C VAL A 16 10.09 -10.63 -7.82
N PHE A 17 9.35 -9.65 -7.33
CA PHE A 17 7.89 -9.63 -7.50
C PHE A 17 7.47 -9.25 -8.92
N VAL A 18 8.12 -8.26 -9.54
CA VAL A 18 7.91 -7.95 -10.95
C VAL A 18 8.34 -9.12 -11.85
N GLY A 19 9.45 -9.79 -11.52
CA GLY A 19 9.89 -10.98 -12.24
C GLY A 19 8.91 -12.15 -12.14
N LEU A 20 8.22 -12.31 -11.01
CA LEU A 20 7.14 -13.29 -10.85
C LEU A 20 5.93 -12.94 -11.73
N ASP A 21 5.53 -11.68 -11.78
CA ASP A 21 4.42 -11.22 -12.62
C ASP A 21 4.71 -11.43 -14.10
N LEU A 22 5.95 -11.18 -14.54
CA LEU A 22 6.38 -11.36 -15.93
C LEU A 22 6.40 -12.84 -16.39
N ARG A 23 6.13 -13.81 -15.52
CA ARG A 23 5.90 -15.20 -15.94
C ARG A 23 4.56 -15.35 -16.66
N SER A 24 3.57 -14.52 -16.38
CA SER A 24 2.29 -14.50 -17.10
C SER A 24 2.45 -13.85 -18.47
N ALA A 25 1.84 -14.45 -19.51
CA ALA A 25 1.81 -13.88 -20.85
C ALA A 25 1.04 -12.56 -20.90
N ASP A 26 -0.09 -12.49 -20.19
CA ASP A 26 -0.93 -11.30 -20.12
C ASP A 26 -0.21 -10.13 -19.43
N MET A 27 0.56 -10.43 -18.38
CA MET A 27 1.38 -9.43 -17.71
C MET A 27 2.48 -8.91 -18.64
N ARG A 28 3.18 -9.79 -19.38
CA ARG A 28 4.17 -9.34 -20.37
C ARG A 28 3.54 -8.45 -21.45
N ALA A 29 2.39 -8.83 -21.98
CA ALA A 29 1.67 -8.02 -22.95
C ALA A 29 1.31 -6.63 -22.38
N GLY A 30 0.82 -6.58 -21.13
CA GLY A 30 0.53 -5.33 -20.44
C GLY A 30 1.77 -4.45 -20.21
N PHE A 31 2.93 -5.03 -19.95
CA PHE A 31 4.19 -4.28 -19.77
C PHE A 31 4.70 -3.63 -21.07
N ILE A 32 4.40 -4.20 -22.22
CA ILE A 32 4.76 -3.62 -23.53
C ILE A 32 3.71 -2.65 -24.07
N ASP A 33 2.50 -2.61 -23.52
CA ASP A 33 1.47 -1.67 -23.91
C ASP A 33 1.93 -0.22 -23.67
N PRO A 34 1.91 0.66 -24.71
CA PRO A 34 2.45 2.02 -24.60
C PRO A 34 1.65 2.90 -23.64
N GLN A 35 0.32 2.75 -23.55
CA GLN A 35 -0.53 3.58 -22.69
C GLN A 35 -0.27 3.23 -21.24
N ARG A 36 -0.22 1.92 -20.93
CA ARG A 36 0.08 1.44 -19.59
C ARG A 36 1.49 1.83 -19.14
N ARG A 37 2.49 1.75 -20.04
CA ARG A 37 3.85 2.21 -19.73
C ARG A 37 3.89 3.71 -19.42
N ALA A 38 3.24 4.53 -20.24
CA ALA A 38 3.18 5.97 -20.00
C ALA A 38 2.52 6.30 -18.66
N ARG A 39 1.45 5.60 -18.32
CA ARG A 39 0.76 5.70 -17.01
C ARG A 39 1.69 5.30 -15.86
N ASN A 40 2.35 4.16 -15.94
CA ASN A 40 3.30 3.69 -14.92
C ASN A 40 4.48 4.66 -14.73
N VAL A 41 5.05 5.20 -15.81
CA VAL A 41 6.10 6.22 -15.75
C VAL A 41 5.59 7.48 -15.05
N GLY A 42 4.37 7.91 -15.36
CA GLY A 42 3.72 9.03 -14.68
C GLY A 42 3.63 8.82 -13.15
N TYR A 43 3.20 7.63 -12.73
CA TYR A 43 3.15 7.29 -11.31
C TYR A 43 4.54 7.22 -10.67
N ILE A 44 5.55 6.69 -11.35
CA ILE A 44 6.95 6.69 -10.84
C ILE A 44 7.43 8.12 -10.59
N VAL A 45 7.25 9.01 -11.57
CA VAL A 45 7.66 10.42 -11.45
C VAL A 45 6.85 11.12 -10.35
N GLY A 46 5.53 10.92 -10.32
CA GLY A 46 4.67 11.46 -9.27
C GLY A 46 5.09 11.00 -7.87
N ASN A 47 5.43 9.72 -7.71
CA ASN A 47 5.91 9.18 -6.44
C ASN A 47 7.26 9.76 -6.01
N ILE A 48 8.18 10.06 -6.95
CA ILE A 48 9.45 10.73 -6.63
C ILE A 48 9.16 12.10 -6.01
N VAL A 49 8.31 12.92 -6.63
CA VAL A 49 7.91 14.23 -6.11
C VAL A 49 7.25 14.09 -4.73
N THR A 50 6.36 13.11 -4.60
CA THR A 50 5.66 12.81 -3.34
C THR A 50 6.64 12.43 -2.23
N MET A 51 7.66 11.61 -2.53
CA MET A 51 8.67 11.19 -1.55
C MET A 51 9.55 12.36 -1.09
N VAL A 52 9.90 13.29 -1.99
CA VAL A 52 10.62 14.52 -1.62
C VAL A 52 9.79 15.35 -0.66
N THR A 53 8.50 15.53 -0.95
CA THR A 53 7.56 16.26 -0.08
C THR A 53 7.44 15.59 1.28
N LEU A 54 7.23 14.28 1.32
CA LEU A 54 7.11 13.53 2.56
C LEU A 54 8.39 13.57 3.39
N THR A 55 9.56 13.55 2.75
CA THR A 55 10.86 13.70 3.43
C THR A 55 10.96 15.06 4.13
N ALA A 56 10.54 16.14 3.49
CA ALA A 56 10.52 17.48 4.10
C ALA A 56 9.54 17.55 5.29
N VAL A 57 8.34 16.95 5.14
CA VAL A 57 7.35 16.85 6.23
C VAL A 57 7.93 16.05 7.41
N ASN A 58 8.57 14.92 7.15
CA ASN A 58 9.17 14.08 8.20
C ASN A 58 10.31 14.77 8.91
N ALA A 59 11.14 15.55 8.20
CA ALA A 59 12.18 16.36 8.81
C ALA A 59 11.59 17.43 9.74
N TRP A 60 10.52 18.09 9.31
CA TRP A 60 9.80 19.06 10.14
C TRP A 60 9.17 18.39 11.38
N LEU A 61 8.48 17.27 11.23
CA LEU A 61 7.91 16.50 12.34
C LEU A 61 9.00 16.09 13.34
N GLY A 62 10.13 15.56 12.86
CA GLY A 62 11.24 15.14 13.71
C GLY A 62 11.89 16.29 14.50
N ALA A 63 11.82 17.53 13.98
CA ALA A 63 12.31 18.72 14.67
C ALA A 63 11.35 19.25 15.77
N HIS A 64 10.06 18.89 15.72
CA HIS A 64 9.02 19.48 16.58
C HIS A 64 8.34 18.47 17.50
N LEU A 65 8.36 17.17 17.19
CA LEU A 65 7.76 16.15 18.04
C LEU A 65 8.73 15.65 19.10
N VAL A 66 8.27 15.63 20.35
CA VAL A 66 8.99 15.05 21.47
C VAL A 66 8.47 13.63 21.70
N PRO A 67 9.34 12.61 21.69
CA PRO A 67 8.94 11.24 21.94
C PRO A 67 8.34 11.05 23.34
N LEU A 68 7.25 10.29 23.44
CA LEU A 68 6.61 9.93 24.72
C LEU A 68 7.27 8.73 25.40
N VAL A 69 7.83 7.81 24.60
CA VAL A 69 8.36 6.53 25.08
C VAL A 69 9.86 6.44 24.76
N SER A 70 10.61 5.86 25.67
CA SER A 70 12.00 5.45 25.44
C SER A 70 12.09 3.93 25.38
N TRP A 71 12.66 3.41 24.31
CA TRP A 71 12.83 1.98 24.08
C TRP A 71 14.19 1.43 24.50
N GLN A 72 15.07 2.29 25.09
CA GLN A 72 16.46 1.91 25.44
C GLN A 72 16.57 0.71 26.38
N ALA A 73 15.58 0.49 27.24
CA ALA A 73 15.54 -0.62 28.17
C ALA A 73 14.96 -1.92 27.55
N TRP A 74 14.45 -1.87 26.32
CA TRP A 74 13.77 -2.99 25.69
C TRP A 74 14.68 -3.70 24.67
N PRO A 75 14.57 -5.03 24.52
CA PRO A 75 15.22 -5.72 23.41
C PRO A 75 14.78 -5.16 22.06
N VAL A 76 15.71 -4.97 21.14
CA VAL A 76 15.44 -4.34 19.82
C VAL A 76 14.37 -5.06 19.01
N TRP A 77 14.23 -6.37 19.15
CA TRP A 77 13.19 -7.15 18.48
C TRP A 77 11.79 -6.85 19.02
N MET A 78 11.65 -6.56 20.32
CA MET A 78 10.38 -6.15 20.92
C MET A 78 9.95 -4.77 20.44
N GLU A 79 10.88 -3.84 20.37
CA GLU A 79 10.63 -2.52 19.78
C GLU A 79 10.22 -2.62 18.32
N ALA A 80 10.95 -3.41 17.51
CA ALA A 80 10.62 -3.59 16.10
C ALA A 80 9.23 -4.24 15.92
N LEU A 81 8.88 -5.24 16.73
CA LEU A 81 7.55 -5.85 16.70
C LEU A 81 6.46 -4.85 17.09
N ALA A 82 6.68 -4.07 18.16
CA ALA A 82 5.75 -3.02 18.58
C ALA A 82 5.58 -1.97 17.46
N CYS A 83 6.67 -1.56 16.81
CA CYS A 83 6.64 -0.63 15.68
C CYS A 83 5.78 -1.18 14.53
N VAL A 84 5.97 -2.45 14.14
CA VAL A 84 5.16 -3.10 13.10
C VAL A 84 3.68 -3.11 13.47
N VAL A 85 3.33 -3.47 14.70
CA VAL A 85 1.93 -3.51 15.14
C VAL A 85 1.29 -2.12 15.16
N VAL A 86 1.98 -1.12 15.71
CA VAL A 86 1.48 0.26 15.75
C VAL A 86 1.32 0.82 14.33
N ALA A 87 2.33 0.65 13.49
CA ALA A 87 2.31 1.11 12.11
C ALA A 87 1.19 0.45 11.30
N GLU A 88 0.98 -0.85 11.48
CA GLU A 88 -0.12 -1.57 10.83
C GLU A 88 -1.48 -1.08 11.29
N GLY A 89 -1.65 -0.78 12.58
CA GLY A 89 -2.90 -0.19 13.08
C GLY A 89 -3.21 1.16 12.43
N ILE A 90 -2.20 2.01 12.24
CA ILE A 90 -2.36 3.31 11.57
C ILE A 90 -2.66 3.12 10.08
N ASN A 91 -1.97 2.18 9.41
CA ASN A 91 -2.23 1.84 8.02
C ASN A 91 -3.66 1.35 7.83
N TRP A 92 -4.10 0.40 8.65
CA TRP A 92 -5.46 -0.13 8.62
C TRP A 92 -6.49 0.99 8.80
N LEU A 93 -6.33 1.82 9.84
CA LEU A 93 -7.24 2.93 10.12
C LEU A 93 -7.28 3.93 8.97
N SER A 94 -6.12 4.34 8.48
CA SER A 94 -6.01 5.26 7.34
C SER A 94 -6.67 4.67 6.08
N HIS A 95 -6.45 3.40 5.80
CA HIS A 95 -7.01 2.71 4.64
C HIS A 95 -8.53 2.57 4.76
N TRP A 96 -9.03 2.13 5.92
CA TRP A 96 -10.46 2.10 6.20
C TRP A 96 -11.12 3.47 6.05
N LEU A 97 -10.52 4.53 6.61
CA LEU A 97 -11.02 5.91 6.47
C LEU A 97 -11.14 6.35 5.01
N LYS A 98 -10.18 5.96 4.15
CA LYS A 98 -10.24 6.24 2.72
C LYS A 98 -11.42 5.58 2.04
N HIS A 99 -11.86 4.43 2.52
CA HIS A 99 -13.01 3.72 1.99
C HIS A 99 -14.36 4.22 2.52
N VAL A 100 -14.42 4.71 3.76
CA VAL A 100 -15.69 5.17 4.35
C VAL A 100 -15.93 6.66 4.22
N HIS A 101 -14.88 7.45 3.96
CA HIS A 101 -14.99 8.91 3.86
C HIS A 101 -14.95 9.37 2.39
N PRO A 102 -16.05 9.94 1.83
CA PRO A 102 -16.14 10.25 0.40
C PRO A 102 -15.02 11.14 -0.15
N TRP A 103 -14.54 12.10 0.65
CA TRP A 103 -13.45 12.98 0.23
C TRP A 103 -12.10 12.24 0.16
N LEU A 104 -11.79 11.40 1.14
CA LEU A 104 -10.55 10.60 1.13
C LEU A 104 -10.56 9.57 0.02
N TRP A 105 -11.73 8.97 -0.26
CA TRP A 105 -11.91 8.05 -1.38
C TRP A 105 -11.49 8.67 -2.72
N THR A 106 -11.76 9.95 -2.96
CA THR A 106 -11.39 10.58 -4.23
C THR A 106 -9.89 10.54 -4.53
N PHE A 107 -9.04 10.50 -3.49
CA PHE A 107 -7.59 10.35 -3.61
C PHE A 107 -7.13 8.90 -3.61
N HIS A 108 -7.97 7.97 -3.15
CA HIS A 108 -7.67 6.54 -3.11
C HIS A 108 -8.23 5.78 -4.31
N LEU A 109 -9.19 6.37 -5.01
CA LEU A 109 -9.86 5.79 -6.16
C LEU A 109 -8.88 5.35 -7.27
N GLN A 110 -7.81 6.10 -7.51
CA GLN A 110 -6.81 5.76 -8.54
C GLN A 110 -6.13 4.42 -8.26
N HIS A 111 -5.97 4.07 -6.98
CA HIS A 111 -5.44 2.78 -6.58
C HIS A 111 -6.41 1.64 -6.94
N HIS A 112 -7.72 1.89 -6.87
CA HIS A 112 -8.75 0.91 -7.16
C HIS A 112 -9.22 0.87 -8.60
N VAL A 113 -9.00 1.93 -9.40
CA VAL A 113 -9.54 2.01 -10.76
C VAL A 113 -8.88 1.02 -11.73
N SER A 114 -7.66 0.56 -11.41
CA SER A 114 -6.92 -0.34 -12.28
C SER A 114 -7.61 -1.68 -12.45
N ARG A 115 -7.77 -2.09 -13.70
CA ARG A 115 -8.25 -3.42 -14.10
C ARG A 115 -7.10 -4.42 -14.24
N HIS A 116 -5.87 -3.95 -14.20
CA HIS A 116 -4.67 -4.76 -14.18
C HIS A 116 -4.18 -4.89 -12.73
N TYR A 117 -4.12 -6.13 -12.26
CA TYR A 117 -3.69 -6.44 -10.90
C TYR A 117 -2.32 -7.11 -10.95
N ASP A 118 -1.29 -6.34 -10.68
CA ASP A 118 0.11 -6.77 -10.63
C ASP A 118 0.94 -5.86 -9.70
N SER A 119 2.17 -6.24 -9.44
CA SER A 119 3.05 -5.55 -8.48
C SER A 119 3.22 -4.05 -8.76
N THR A 120 3.05 -3.58 -10.01
CA THR A 120 3.15 -2.14 -10.34
C THR A 120 1.98 -1.33 -9.78
N LEU A 121 0.86 -1.97 -9.45
CA LEU A 121 -0.28 -1.33 -8.79
C LEU A 121 0.10 -0.69 -7.45
N THR A 122 1.14 -1.19 -6.80
CA THR A 122 1.74 -0.56 -5.60
C THR A 122 2.10 0.92 -5.81
N LEU A 123 2.42 1.30 -7.04
CA LEU A 123 2.82 2.67 -7.39
C LEU A 123 1.62 3.57 -7.74
N HIS A 124 0.45 3.00 -8.04
CA HIS A 124 -0.73 3.74 -8.47
C HIS A 124 -1.44 4.39 -7.29
N THR A 125 -0.86 5.46 -6.78
CA THR A 125 -1.37 6.20 -5.62
C THR A 125 -1.35 7.70 -5.89
N HIS A 126 -2.31 8.43 -5.36
CA HIS A 126 -2.31 9.90 -5.45
C HIS A 126 -1.33 10.50 -4.46
N GLY A 127 -0.54 11.50 -4.88
CA GLY A 127 0.46 12.13 -4.01
C GLY A 127 -0.12 12.67 -2.70
N VAL A 128 -1.31 13.25 -2.72
CA VAL A 128 -2.00 13.72 -1.49
C VAL A 128 -2.30 12.56 -0.55
N ASP A 129 -2.77 11.43 -1.06
CA ASP A 129 -3.02 10.22 -0.25
C ASP A 129 -1.74 9.76 0.46
N VAL A 130 -0.65 9.67 -0.29
CA VAL A 130 0.65 9.23 0.25
C VAL A 130 1.21 10.21 1.28
N VAL A 131 1.15 11.52 1.01
CA VAL A 131 1.67 12.54 1.93
C VAL A 131 0.85 12.58 3.22
N VAL A 132 -0.47 12.58 3.14
CA VAL A 132 -1.35 12.64 4.34
C VAL A 132 -1.19 11.38 5.19
N SER A 133 -1.26 10.20 4.56
CA SER A 133 -1.12 8.93 5.29
C SER A 133 0.29 8.73 5.83
N GLY A 134 1.31 9.07 5.04
CA GLY A 134 2.71 8.97 5.44
C GLY A 134 3.07 9.95 6.54
N ALA A 135 2.56 11.17 6.50
CA ALA A 135 2.76 12.16 7.58
C ALA A 135 2.09 11.72 8.89
N ALA A 136 0.85 11.22 8.82
CA ALA A 136 0.15 10.69 9.99
C ALA A 136 0.90 9.50 10.60
N MET A 137 1.35 8.55 9.76
CA MET A 137 2.20 7.43 10.17
C MET A 137 3.47 7.92 10.87
N SER A 138 4.23 8.80 10.21
CA SER A 138 5.50 9.30 10.73
C SER A 138 5.30 10.05 12.04
N ALA A 139 4.25 10.88 12.16
CA ALA A 139 3.95 11.60 13.39
C ALA A 139 3.74 10.65 14.58
N VAL A 140 2.95 9.58 14.38
CA VAL A 140 2.69 8.62 15.47
C VAL A 140 3.95 7.80 15.80
N LEU A 141 4.70 7.33 14.79
CA LEU A 141 5.91 6.55 15.05
C LEU A 141 6.99 7.38 15.76
N LEU A 142 7.17 8.65 15.38
CA LEU A 142 8.08 9.58 16.07
C LEU A 142 7.59 9.87 17.50
N TRP A 143 6.30 10.11 17.67
CA TRP A 143 5.71 10.35 18.99
C TRP A 143 5.84 9.15 19.92
N CYS A 144 5.67 7.93 19.39
CA CYS A 144 5.94 6.69 20.12
C CYS A 144 7.45 6.45 20.41
N GLY A 145 8.34 7.25 19.84
CA GLY A 145 9.78 7.19 20.11
C GLY A 145 10.49 5.99 19.49
N PHE A 146 9.93 5.36 18.45
CA PHE A 146 10.58 4.25 17.77
C PHE A 146 11.88 4.67 17.10
N THR A 147 12.89 3.83 17.25
CA THR A 147 14.20 4.06 16.63
C THR A 147 14.12 3.96 15.11
N LYS A 148 15.04 4.64 14.43
CA LYS A 148 15.18 4.54 12.98
C LYS A 148 15.29 3.08 12.50
N PHE A 149 15.94 2.22 13.27
CA PHE A 149 16.08 0.81 12.92
C PHE A 149 14.71 0.12 12.82
N SER A 150 13.87 0.26 13.84
CA SER A 150 12.54 -0.35 13.89
C SER A 150 11.62 0.19 12.80
N VAL A 151 11.70 1.50 12.52
CA VAL A 151 10.97 2.13 11.42
C VAL A 151 11.46 1.60 10.06
N ASP A 152 12.77 1.49 9.84
CA ASP A 152 13.32 0.94 8.59
C ASP A 152 12.91 -0.52 8.36
N VAL A 153 12.89 -1.34 9.43
CA VAL A 153 12.40 -2.73 9.36
C VAL A 153 10.94 -2.76 8.92
N PHE A 154 10.10 -1.94 9.54
CA PHE A 154 8.69 -1.83 9.13
C PHE A 154 8.56 -1.39 7.66
N LEU A 155 9.28 -0.35 7.24
CA LEU A 155 9.19 0.17 5.86
C LEU A 155 9.62 -0.87 4.82
N LEU A 156 10.64 -1.69 5.11
CA LEU A 156 11.04 -2.79 4.23
C LEU A 156 9.97 -3.87 4.13
N LEU A 157 9.40 -4.27 5.27
CA LEU A 157 8.28 -5.23 5.31
C LEU A 157 7.06 -4.68 4.56
N TYR A 158 6.70 -3.43 4.81
CA TYR A 158 5.59 -2.75 4.16
C TYR A 158 5.78 -2.71 2.64
N PHE A 159 6.95 -2.29 2.16
CA PHE A 159 7.24 -2.21 0.73
C PHE A 159 7.22 -3.60 0.06
N ALA A 160 7.89 -4.58 0.66
CA ALA A 160 7.91 -5.95 0.14
C ALA A 160 6.51 -6.57 0.11
N THR A 161 5.72 -6.37 1.19
CA THR A 161 4.35 -6.88 1.25
C THR A 161 3.43 -6.16 0.25
N ASN A 162 3.62 -4.86 0.00
CA ASN A 162 2.85 -4.16 -1.03
C ASN A 162 3.11 -4.70 -2.44
N LEU A 163 4.37 -4.99 -2.79
CA LEU A 163 4.70 -5.65 -4.06
C LEU A 163 4.10 -7.07 -4.12
N TYR A 164 4.21 -7.84 -3.02
CA TYR A 164 3.69 -9.19 -2.92
C TYR A 164 2.16 -9.23 -3.05
N LYS A 165 1.44 -8.46 -2.25
CA LYS A 165 -0.02 -8.51 -2.19
C LYS A 165 -0.70 -8.03 -3.47
N HIS A 166 -0.07 -7.12 -4.22
CA HIS A 166 -0.55 -6.69 -5.54
C HIS A 166 -0.06 -7.59 -6.68
N GLY A 167 0.81 -8.56 -6.40
CA GLY A 167 1.32 -9.47 -7.43
C GLY A 167 0.22 -10.25 -8.14
N HIS A 168 0.37 -10.42 -9.45
CA HIS A 168 -0.53 -11.25 -10.27
C HIS A 168 -0.38 -12.74 -9.95
N SER A 169 0.74 -13.14 -9.33
CA SER A 169 1.03 -14.52 -9.00
C SER A 169 0.05 -15.06 -7.95
N ARG A 170 -0.37 -16.33 -8.14
CA ARG A 170 -1.15 -17.08 -7.13
C ARG A 170 -0.25 -17.58 -5.99
N LEU A 171 0.76 -16.79 -5.61
CA LEU A 171 1.75 -17.17 -4.62
C LEU A 171 1.11 -17.17 -3.22
N SER A 172 1.15 -18.32 -2.56
CA SER A 172 0.70 -18.52 -1.19
C SER A 172 1.91 -18.81 -0.30
N LEU A 173 1.91 -18.27 0.90
CA LEU A 173 2.87 -18.58 1.97
C LEU A 173 2.40 -19.77 2.81
N GLY A 174 1.29 -20.41 2.42
CA GLY A 174 0.68 -21.52 3.12
C GLY A 174 -0.41 -21.10 4.09
N ARG A 175 -1.23 -22.09 4.49
CA ARG A 175 -2.49 -21.85 5.23
C ARG A 175 -2.37 -21.01 6.49
N VAL A 176 -1.24 -21.10 7.19
CA VAL A 176 -1.03 -20.36 8.46
C VAL A 176 -0.60 -18.93 8.15
N LEU A 177 0.44 -18.75 7.32
CA LEU A 177 0.98 -17.42 7.05
C LEU A 177 0.01 -16.55 6.25
N ASP A 178 -0.78 -17.11 5.34
CA ASP A 178 -1.82 -16.37 4.60
C ASP A 178 -2.99 -15.91 5.50
N ARG A 179 -3.07 -16.39 6.74
CA ARG A 179 -3.99 -15.90 7.78
C ARG A 179 -3.39 -14.80 8.64
N ILE A 180 -2.10 -14.54 8.54
CA ILE A 180 -1.35 -13.57 9.34
C ILE A 180 -0.87 -12.43 8.45
N ILE A 181 -0.31 -12.76 7.30
CA ILE A 181 0.27 -11.80 6.32
C ILE A 181 -0.73 -11.58 5.20
N VAL A 182 -0.91 -10.33 4.80
CA VAL A 182 -1.77 -9.96 3.67
C VAL A 182 -1.23 -10.57 2.39
N SER A 183 -1.94 -11.59 1.87
CA SER A 183 -1.58 -12.31 0.65
C SER A 183 -2.18 -11.67 -0.62
N PRO A 184 -1.70 -12.04 -1.83
CA PRO A 184 -2.31 -11.59 -3.09
C PRO A 184 -3.79 -11.93 -3.18
N ALA A 185 -4.19 -13.13 -2.79
CA ALA A 185 -5.59 -13.55 -2.78
C ALA A 185 -6.43 -12.69 -1.82
N TYR A 186 -5.92 -12.45 -0.60
CA TYR A 186 -6.60 -11.65 0.41
C TYR A 186 -6.81 -10.19 -0.03
N HIS A 187 -5.77 -9.57 -0.58
CA HIS A 187 -5.85 -8.17 -1.01
C HIS A 187 -6.59 -8.00 -2.34
N ARG A 188 -6.62 -9.04 -3.19
CA ARG A 188 -7.43 -9.04 -4.42
C ARG A 188 -8.93 -8.97 -4.11
N VAL A 189 -9.42 -9.60 -3.02
CA VAL A 189 -10.80 -9.41 -2.53
C VAL A 189 -11.07 -7.93 -2.26
N HIS A 190 -10.13 -7.22 -1.63
CA HIS A 190 -10.24 -5.78 -1.37
C HIS A 190 -10.40 -4.94 -2.65
N HIS A 191 -9.74 -5.34 -3.75
CA HIS A 191 -9.86 -4.68 -5.06
C HIS A 191 -11.07 -5.16 -5.88
N SER A 192 -11.88 -6.10 -5.39
CA SER A 192 -13.11 -6.52 -6.03
C SER A 192 -14.14 -5.39 -6.08
N PRO A 193 -14.89 -5.21 -7.17
CA PRO A 193 -15.92 -4.17 -7.27
C PRO A 193 -17.11 -4.40 -6.31
N THR A 194 -17.23 -5.57 -5.70
CA THR A 194 -18.37 -5.98 -4.89
C THR A 194 -18.02 -6.26 -3.43
N ALA A 195 -16.78 -6.61 -3.14
CA ALA A 195 -16.35 -6.93 -1.77
C ALA A 195 -15.92 -5.69 -1.00
N ARG A 196 -16.07 -5.76 0.33
CA ARG A 196 -15.67 -4.71 1.27
C ARG A 196 -14.94 -5.32 2.42
N GLY A 197 -13.85 -4.68 2.83
CA GLY A 197 -12.98 -5.16 3.89
C GLY A 197 -11.54 -5.30 3.43
N ASN A 198 -10.75 -6.04 4.22
CA ASN A 198 -9.35 -6.35 3.94
C ASN A 198 -8.47 -5.11 3.81
N TYR A 199 -8.57 -4.20 4.78
CA TYR A 199 -7.83 -2.94 4.81
C TYR A 199 -6.39 -3.07 5.32
N GLY A 200 -5.99 -4.24 5.82
CA GLY A 200 -4.63 -4.52 6.27
C GLY A 200 -3.59 -4.33 5.17
N SER A 201 -2.39 -3.88 5.56
CA SER A 201 -1.28 -3.64 4.63
C SER A 201 -0.20 -4.71 4.67
N VAL A 202 0.24 -5.10 5.86
CA VAL A 202 1.23 -6.16 6.12
C VAL A 202 0.57 -7.35 6.80
N LEU A 203 -0.25 -7.06 7.82
CA LEU A 203 -0.90 -8.07 8.65
C LEU A 203 -2.43 -8.02 8.47
N THR A 204 -3.07 -9.17 8.58
CA THR A 204 -4.54 -9.29 8.62
C THR A 204 -5.11 -8.97 10.01
N LEU A 205 -4.25 -8.72 11.00
CA LEU A 205 -4.58 -8.60 12.43
C LEU A 205 -5.75 -7.64 12.69
N PHE A 206 -5.68 -6.42 12.16
CA PHE A 206 -6.69 -5.41 12.44
C PHE A 206 -8.00 -5.69 11.70
N ASP A 207 -7.96 -6.31 10.52
CA ASP A 207 -9.17 -6.78 9.85
C ASP A 207 -9.88 -7.85 10.68
N VAL A 208 -9.14 -8.76 11.31
CA VAL A 208 -9.71 -9.78 12.21
C VAL A 208 -10.30 -9.14 13.46
N VAL A 209 -9.55 -8.23 14.10
CA VAL A 209 -9.99 -7.52 15.33
C VAL A 209 -11.25 -6.71 15.08
N PHE A 210 -11.32 -5.96 13.98
CA PHE A 210 -12.44 -5.09 13.63
C PHE A 210 -13.50 -5.76 12.75
N ARG A 211 -13.37 -7.08 12.50
CA ARG A 211 -14.33 -7.90 11.74
C ARG A 211 -14.54 -7.43 10.30
N THR A 212 -13.50 -6.89 9.69
CA THR A 212 -13.46 -6.48 8.27
C THR A 212 -12.76 -7.52 7.39
N ALA A 213 -12.28 -8.63 7.98
CA ALA A 213 -11.62 -9.70 7.24
C ALA A 213 -12.62 -10.49 6.39
N VAL A 214 -12.43 -10.49 5.07
CA VAL A 214 -13.14 -11.30 4.08
C VAL A 214 -12.15 -12.28 3.48
N TRP A 215 -12.29 -13.56 3.81
CA TRP A 215 -11.36 -14.57 3.35
C TRP A 215 -11.62 -14.97 1.90
N PRO A 216 -10.57 -15.02 1.04
CA PRO A 216 -10.71 -15.39 -0.34
C PRO A 216 -11.17 -16.84 -0.51
N ASP A 217 -11.97 -17.09 -1.55
CA ASP A 217 -12.22 -18.42 -2.07
C ASP A 217 -11.31 -18.74 -3.27
N GLU A 218 -11.43 -19.93 -3.86
CA GLU A 218 -10.61 -20.40 -4.97
C GLU A 218 -10.80 -19.59 -6.26
N ARG A 219 -11.95 -18.88 -6.41
CA ARG A 219 -12.31 -18.13 -7.60
C ARG A 219 -11.81 -16.69 -7.59
N VAL A 220 -11.22 -16.23 -6.49
CA VAL A 220 -10.79 -14.84 -6.32
C VAL A 220 -9.90 -14.33 -7.47
N PHE A 221 -9.10 -15.20 -8.08
CA PHE A 221 -8.22 -14.83 -9.19
C PHE A 221 -8.93 -14.76 -10.55
N ASP A 222 -10.12 -15.30 -10.65
CA ASP A 222 -10.95 -15.30 -11.87
C ASP A 222 -11.97 -14.14 -11.84
N GLU A 223 -12.14 -13.50 -10.68
CA GLU A 223 -13.01 -12.35 -10.52
C GLU A 223 -12.36 -11.06 -11.03
N PRO A 224 -13.17 -10.13 -11.58
CA PRO A 224 -12.66 -8.84 -12.00
C PRO A 224 -12.20 -8.00 -10.81
N VAL A 225 -11.24 -7.10 -11.06
CA VAL A 225 -10.84 -6.04 -10.13
C VAL A 225 -11.20 -4.68 -10.72
N GLY A 226 -11.18 -3.64 -9.89
CA GLY A 226 -11.49 -2.28 -10.31
C GLY A 226 -12.75 -1.73 -9.67
N VAL A 227 -13.22 -0.60 -10.16
CA VAL A 227 -14.42 0.08 -9.67
C VAL A 227 -15.49 0.09 -10.77
N ALA A 228 -16.71 -0.35 -10.44
CA ALA A 228 -17.80 -0.40 -11.39
C ALA A 228 -18.11 1.01 -11.95
N GLY A 229 -18.22 1.13 -13.26
CA GLY A 229 -18.51 2.40 -13.94
C GLY A 229 -17.34 3.38 -14.04
N VAL A 230 -16.17 3.05 -13.53
CA VAL A 230 -14.95 3.86 -13.68
C VAL A 230 -13.94 3.13 -14.54
N ASN A 231 -13.35 3.85 -15.50
CA ASN A 231 -12.31 3.31 -16.38
C ASN A 231 -10.95 3.91 -16.02
N GLU A 232 -9.90 3.15 -16.30
CA GLU A 232 -8.53 3.66 -16.30
C GLU A 232 -8.39 4.84 -17.25
N ALA A 233 -7.55 5.79 -16.89
CA ALA A 233 -7.27 6.99 -17.65
C ALA A 233 -5.75 7.27 -17.69
N PRO A 234 -5.29 8.19 -18.55
CA PRO A 234 -3.92 8.68 -18.48
C PRO A 234 -3.59 9.25 -17.09
N PHE A 235 -2.34 9.13 -16.65
CA PHE A 235 -1.87 9.55 -15.33
C PHE A 235 -2.38 10.93 -14.88
N ILE A 236 -2.27 11.93 -15.75
CA ILE A 236 -2.72 13.31 -15.43
C ILE A 236 -4.22 13.36 -15.17
N ASP A 237 -5.02 12.64 -15.97
CA ASP A 237 -6.47 12.58 -15.79
C ASP A 237 -6.85 11.92 -14.46
N GLU A 238 -6.13 10.87 -14.05
CA GLU A 238 -6.32 10.22 -12.75
C GLU A 238 -5.90 11.14 -11.60
N MET A 239 -4.81 11.90 -11.73
CA MET A 239 -4.41 12.90 -10.72
C MET A 239 -5.44 14.03 -10.58
N LEU A 240 -6.21 14.33 -11.60
CA LEU A 240 -7.24 15.37 -11.59
C LEU A 240 -8.63 14.85 -11.17
N LEU A 241 -8.80 13.54 -10.97
CA LEU A 241 -10.08 12.95 -10.55
C LEU A 241 -10.68 13.61 -9.29
N PRO A 242 -9.91 13.95 -8.25
CA PRO A 242 -10.46 14.61 -7.06
C PRO A 242 -11.04 16.00 -7.32
N LEU A 243 -10.66 16.65 -8.41
CA LEU A 243 -11.08 17.99 -8.78
C LEU A 243 -12.28 18.00 -9.74
N ARG A 244 -12.67 16.83 -10.28
CA ARG A 244 -13.80 16.74 -11.22
C ARG A 244 -15.14 16.68 -10.47
N PRO A 245 -16.23 17.29 -11.03
CA PRO A 245 -17.57 17.12 -10.47
C PRO A 245 -17.91 15.63 -10.39
N ARG A 246 -18.35 15.19 -9.24
CA ARG A 246 -18.45 13.77 -8.89
C ARG A 246 -19.54 13.05 -9.67
N ALA A 247 -19.14 12.07 -10.50
CA ALA A 247 -19.82 10.81 -10.57
C ALA A 247 -19.14 9.90 -9.53
N THR A 248 -19.46 10.01 -8.25
CA THR A 248 -18.88 9.14 -7.22
C THR A 248 -19.64 7.83 -7.23
N PRO A 249 -18.99 6.71 -7.61
CA PRO A 249 -19.48 5.43 -7.13
C PRO A 249 -19.37 5.44 -5.61
N ARG A 250 -20.37 4.95 -4.96
CA ARG A 250 -20.53 4.92 -3.52
C ARG A 250 -19.33 4.34 -2.80
N VAL A 251 -18.94 5.09 -1.77
CA VAL A 251 -18.25 4.60 -0.60
C VAL A 251 -19.37 4.17 0.36
N ASP A 252 -19.86 2.95 0.28
CA ASP A 252 -20.80 2.39 1.26
C ASP A 252 -20.13 1.27 2.03
#